data_3f98c2c78ae32aee8288af603a22025f
#
_entry.id   3f98c2c78ae32aee8288af603a22025f
#
_cell.length_a   1.000
_cell.length_b   1.000
_cell.length_c   1.000
_cell.angle_alpha   90.00
_cell.angle_beta   90.00
_cell.angle_gamma   90.00
#
_symmetry.space_group_name_H-M   'P 1'
#
loop_
_entity.id
_entity.type
_entity.pdbx_description
1 polymer ?
#
loop_
_entity_poly.entity_id
_entity_poly.type
_entity_poly.pdbx_seq_one_letter_code
_entity_poly.pdbx_strand_id
1 'polypeptide(L)'
;MLQTKLVFLFVITMFVFWTKTFGETQAQSDPHDPLIGYEEAFVFGIVEGVTEFLPISSTGHLILTKEFLVDLSTLGDTEQDAINAYLIVIQAGAIVAVALLYARRIIAIILGFLGFDPAGKKLGLNIICAFIPAALLGPLLDDWIEALLFGAIPVGVALIIGSVLMWWAEKRKKRSEGMDGDRGKSLEDLSLKDSLIVGLLQCVAMCPGTSRSMMTIVGGYFVGLSRKHSAEFSFLLGLVTLTAAAGYKVVTKGTTLLQNLEVGPMLFGCVIAGFSAALSVRWLVGFLTRHGLSLFVWYRVILGAIILIYASSF
;
A
#
# COMPACT_ATOMS: atom_id res chain seq x y z
N MET A 1 -5.10 10.09 22.34
CA MET A 1 -5.81 11.22 21.67
C MET A 1 -4.88 12.28 21.11
N LEU A 2 -3.85 12.74 21.85
CA LEU A 2 -2.92 13.77 21.38
C LEU A 2 -2.03 13.28 20.23
N GLN A 3 -1.45 12.08 20.31
CA GLN A 3 -0.60 11.48 19.26
C GLN A 3 -1.35 11.24 17.94
N THR A 4 -2.63 10.90 18.02
CA THR A 4 -3.47 10.66 16.84
C THR A 4 -3.74 11.98 16.09
N LYS A 5 -3.96 13.07 16.83
CA LYS A 5 -4.11 14.42 16.26
C LYS A 5 -2.80 14.93 15.66
N LEU A 6 -1.67 14.60 16.27
CA LEU A 6 -0.34 14.99 15.79
C LEU A 6 0.01 14.30 14.46
N VAL A 7 -0.28 13.01 14.29
CA VAL A 7 -0.02 12.31 13.01
C VAL A 7 -0.95 12.82 11.90
N PHE A 8 -2.23 13.04 12.21
CA PHE A 8 -3.19 13.61 11.27
C PHE A 8 -2.84 15.07 10.91
N LEU A 9 -2.45 15.84 11.90
CA LEU A 9 -1.97 17.23 11.70
C LEU A 9 -0.64 17.24 10.93
N PHE A 10 0.27 16.30 11.18
CA PHE A 10 1.55 16.19 10.50
C PHE A 10 1.38 15.84 9.01
N VAL A 11 0.51 14.90 8.67
CA VAL A 11 0.21 14.56 7.27
C VAL A 11 -0.48 15.72 6.56
N ILE A 12 -1.45 16.38 7.20
CA ILE A 12 -2.13 17.54 6.63
C ILE A 12 -1.20 18.77 6.59
N THR A 13 -0.42 19.06 7.64
CA THR A 13 0.51 20.19 7.64
C THR A 13 1.69 19.98 6.71
N MET A 14 2.20 18.77 6.56
CA MET A 14 3.18 18.46 5.52
C MET A 14 2.58 18.70 4.12
N PHE A 15 1.34 18.28 3.90
CA PHE A 15 0.64 18.49 2.62
C PHE A 15 0.38 19.99 2.36
N VAL A 16 -0.11 20.74 3.36
CA VAL A 16 -0.42 22.18 3.24
C VAL A 16 0.84 23.06 3.22
N PHE A 17 1.84 22.72 4.03
CA PHE A 17 3.12 23.45 4.04
C PHE A 17 3.83 23.26 2.69
N TRP A 18 3.76 22.07 2.16
CA TRP A 18 4.40 21.73 0.90
C TRP A 18 3.72 22.41 -0.30
N THR A 19 2.39 22.44 -0.39
CA THR A 19 1.66 23.16 -1.46
C THR A 19 1.96 24.67 -1.46
N LYS A 20 2.27 25.27 -0.31
CA LYS A 20 2.68 26.70 -0.25
C LYS A 20 4.14 26.93 -0.60
N THR A 21 5.03 26.00 -0.26
CA THR A 21 6.48 26.20 -0.43
C THR A 21 6.94 25.87 -1.83
N PHE A 22 6.31 24.89 -2.48
CA PHE A 22 6.73 24.38 -3.80
C PHE A 22 5.82 24.80 -4.98
N GLY A 23 4.61 25.29 -4.72
CA GLY A 23 3.74 25.86 -5.76
C GLY A 23 4.28 27.12 -6.43
N GLU A 24 5.29 27.77 -5.82
CA GLU A 24 5.93 28.98 -6.39
C GLU A 24 7.20 28.67 -7.19
N THR A 25 7.72 27.43 -7.17
CA THR A 25 9.01 27.07 -7.80
C THR A 25 8.86 26.48 -9.22
N GLN A 26 7.65 26.31 -9.73
CA GLN A 26 7.39 25.86 -11.12
C GLN A 26 7.59 26.95 -12.19
N ALA A 27 8.49 27.92 -11.99
CA ALA A 27 8.88 28.86 -13.01
C ALA A 27 10.15 28.39 -13.72
N GLN A 28 10.00 27.82 -14.92
CA GLN A 28 11.05 27.43 -15.87
C GLN A 28 11.84 26.17 -15.50
N SER A 29 11.31 24.97 -15.84
CA SER A 29 12.14 23.77 -15.99
C SER A 29 13.05 23.93 -17.23
N ASP A 30 14.36 23.79 -17.02
CA ASP A 30 15.32 23.66 -18.12
C ASP A 30 14.97 22.35 -18.89
N PRO A 31 15.00 22.32 -20.24
CA PRO A 31 14.78 21.11 -21.03
C PRO A 31 15.75 19.95 -20.69
N HIS A 32 16.75 20.20 -19.87
CA HIS A 32 17.71 19.20 -19.39
C HIS A 32 17.46 18.72 -17.95
N ASP A 33 16.42 19.23 -17.26
CA ASP A 33 16.10 18.76 -15.92
C ASP A 33 15.51 17.33 -15.99
N PRO A 34 15.91 16.47 -15.05
CA PRO A 34 15.37 15.11 -14.99
C PRO A 34 13.85 15.13 -14.73
N LEU A 35 13.11 14.23 -15.38
CA LEU A 35 11.67 14.07 -15.23
C LEU A 35 11.24 13.91 -13.76
N ILE A 36 12.09 13.29 -12.94
CA ILE A 36 11.95 13.16 -11.47
C ILE A 36 13.30 13.52 -10.85
N GLY A 37 13.36 14.66 -10.20
CA GLY A 37 14.51 15.09 -9.42
C GLY A 37 14.51 14.50 -8.00
N TYR A 38 15.46 14.95 -7.17
CA TYR A 38 15.57 14.49 -5.78
C TYR A 38 14.42 14.96 -4.90
N GLU A 39 13.78 16.08 -5.21
CA GLU A 39 12.67 16.65 -4.45
C GLU A 39 11.40 15.82 -4.66
N GLU A 40 11.05 15.54 -5.92
CA GLU A 40 9.94 14.66 -6.26
C GLU A 40 10.17 13.25 -5.71
N ALA A 41 11.41 12.74 -5.85
CA ALA A 41 11.81 11.45 -5.32
C ALA A 41 11.62 11.35 -3.81
N PHE A 42 11.94 12.42 -3.06
CA PHE A 42 11.73 12.50 -1.62
C PHE A 42 10.24 12.41 -1.27
N VAL A 43 9.40 13.19 -1.95
CA VAL A 43 7.97 13.23 -1.66
C VAL A 43 7.29 11.92 -2.03
N PHE A 44 7.51 11.42 -3.25
CA PHE A 44 6.98 10.13 -3.66
C PHE A 44 7.45 9.00 -2.74
N GLY A 45 8.72 9.02 -2.30
CA GLY A 45 9.26 8.05 -1.37
C GLY A 45 8.55 8.08 -0.01
N ILE A 46 8.29 9.26 0.55
CA ILE A 46 7.52 9.39 1.80
C ILE A 46 6.09 8.89 1.60
N VAL A 47 5.41 9.35 0.54
CA VAL A 47 4.01 8.97 0.28
C VAL A 47 3.88 7.47 0.11
N GLU A 48 4.71 6.86 -0.73
CA GLU A 48 4.70 5.41 -0.96
C GLU A 48 4.98 4.65 0.33
N GLY A 49 6.08 4.96 1.02
CA GLY A 49 6.47 4.24 2.23
C GLY A 49 5.46 4.37 3.37
N VAL A 50 4.83 5.54 3.54
CA VAL A 50 3.80 5.72 4.56
C VAL A 50 2.51 4.99 4.18
N THR A 51 2.10 5.00 2.93
CA THR A 51 0.74 4.61 2.55
C THR A 51 0.61 3.17 2.06
N GLU A 52 1.69 2.52 1.59
CA GLU A 52 1.62 1.20 0.98
C GLU A 52 1.12 0.11 1.95
N PHE A 53 1.62 0.12 3.18
CA PHE A 53 1.23 -0.87 4.19
C PHE A 53 0.11 -0.40 5.12
N LEU A 54 -0.24 0.87 5.10
CA LEU A 54 -1.40 1.40 5.81
C LEU A 54 -2.70 1.07 5.06
N PRO A 55 -3.81 0.87 5.76
CA PRO A 55 -5.09 0.52 5.12
C PRO A 55 -5.79 1.76 4.51
N ILE A 56 -5.05 2.62 3.79
CA ILE A 56 -5.52 3.93 3.28
C ILE A 56 -5.41 4.10 1.75
N SER A 57 -4.84 3.12 1.03
CA SER A 57 -4.61 3.12 -0.41
C SER A 57 -3.45 4.02 -0.87
N SER A 58 -2.29 3.44 -1.12
CA SER A 58 -1.15 4.14 -1.73
C SER A 58 -1.50 4.72 -3.11
N THR A 59 -2.23 3.96 -3.95
CA THR A 59 -2.66 4.40 -5.28
C THR A 59 -3.41 5.73 -5.23
N GLY A 60 -4.37 5.89 -4.30
CA GLY A 60 -5.11 7.15 -4.17
C GLY A 60 -4.23 8.34 -3.80
N HIS A 61 -3.22 8.11 -2.96
CA HIS A 61 -2.27 9.15 -2.57
C HIS A 61 -1.29 9.49 -3.70
N LEU A 62 -0.79 8.47 -4.39
CA LEU A 62 0.14 8.66 -5.51
C LEU A 62 -0.50 9.36 -6.70
N ILE A 63 -1.78 9.09 -7.00
CA ILE A 63 -2.52 9.84 -8.02
C ILE A 63 -2.55 11.33 -7.66
N LEU A 64 -2.98 11.68 -6.44
CA LEU A 64 -2.98 13.08 -6.01
C LEU A 64 -1.58 13.68 -6.01
N THR A 65 -0.59 12.95 -5.49
CA THR A 65 0.79 13.44 -5.46
C THR A 65 1.34 13.70 -6.86
N LYS A 66 1.05 12.80 -7.81
CA LYS A 66 1.44 12.95 -9.22
C LYS A 66 0.80 14.21 -9.84
N GLU A 67 -0.49 14.42 -9.64
CA GLU A 67 -1.24 15.58 -10.13
C GLU A 67 -0.70 16.92 -9.57
N PHE A 68 -0.21 16.92 -8.33
CA PHE A 68 0.30 18.12 -7.70
C PHE A 68 1.79 18.39 -7.96
N LEU A 69 2.59 17.33 -8.19
CA LEU A 69 4.04 17.46 -8.36
C LEU A 69 4.45 17.67 -9.80
N VAL A 70 3.69 17.12 -10.72
CA VAL A 70 4.07 17.02 -12.12
C VAL A 70 2.97 17.62 -12.99
N ASP A 71 3.32 18.57 -13.83
CA ASP A 71 2.38 19.10 -14.83
C ASP A 71 2.16 18.06 -15.93
N LEU A 72 1.16 17.20 -15.72
CA LEU A 72 0.83 16.12 -16.64
C LEU A 72 0.35 16.59 -18.00
N SER A 73 -0.10 17.85 -18.11
CA SER A 73 -0.62 18.42 -19.35
C SER A 73 0.49 18.70 -20.37
N THR A 74 1.73 18.85 -19.89
CA THR A 74 2.91 19.12 -20.72
C THR A 74 3.67 17.85 -21.12
N LEU A 75 3.34 16.69 -20.50
CA LEU A 75 4.05 15.44 -20.70
C LEU A 75 3.45 14.57 -21.81
N GLY A 76 4.31 13.99 -22.62
CA GLY A 76 3.94 12.96 -23.59
C GLY A 76 3.71 11.60 -22.92
N ASP A 77 3.12 10.66 -23.67
CA ASP A 77 2.80 9.30 -23.17
C ASP A 77 4.03 8.58 -22.60
N THR A 78 5.19 8.73 -23.23
CA THR A 78 6.46 8.11 -22.79
C THR A 78 6.92 8.61 -21.42
N GLU A 79 6.74 9.90 -21.15
CA GLU A 79 7.12 10.51 -19.87
C GLU A 79 6.14 10.12 -18.76
N GLN A 80 4.85 10.04 -19.06
CA GLN A 80 3.84 9.53 -18.13
C GLN A 80 4.11 8.06 -17.77
N ASP A 81 4.51 7.24 -18.75
CA ASP A 81 4.92 5.86 -18.52
C ASP A 81 6.17 5.77 -17.65
N ALA A 82 7.14 6.66 -17.84
CA ALA A 82 8.33 6.70 -16.99
C ALA A 82 8.00 7.04 -15.53
N ILE A 83 7.08 7.98 -15.28
CA ILE A 83 6.64 8.28 -13.90
C ILE A 83 5.93 7.07 -13.30
N ASN A 84 5.03 6.43 -14.02
CA ASN A 84 4.34 5.23 -13.55
C ASN A 84 5.34 4.10 -13.22
N ALA A 85 6.38 3.98 -14.03
CA ALA A 85 7.50 3.08 -13.80
C ALA A 85 8.27 3.41 -12.52
N TYR A 86 8.57 4.68 -12.31
CA TYR A 86 9.23 5.16 -11.10
C TYR A 86 8.46 4.77 -9.84
N LEU A 87 7.13 4.95 -9.84
CA LEU A 87 6.27 4.60 -8.70
C LEU A 87 6.33 3.10 -8.38
N ILE A 88 6.48 2.24 -9.38
CA ILE A 88 6.68 0.79 -9.16
C ILE A 88 8.06 0.51 -8.55
N VAL A 89 9.09 1.23 -9.00
CA VAL A 89 10.45 1.02 -8.51
C VAL A 89 10.61 1.45 -7.06
N ILE A 90 10.08 2.61 -6.66
CA ILE A 90 10.20 3.07 -5.25
C ILE A 90 9.48 2.14 -4.27
N GLN A 91 8.46 1.40 -4.71
CA GLN A 91 7.81 0.36 -3.91
C GLN A 91 8.79 -0.72 -3.44
N ALA A 92 9.87 -0.99 -4.21
CA ALA A 92 10.92 -1.93 -3.81
C ALA A 92 11.57 -1.53 -2.47
N GLY A 93 11.74 -0.23 -2.20
CA GLY A 93 12.24 0.26 -0.92
C GLY A 93 11.33 -0.15 0.24
N ALA A 94 10.03 0.03 0.09
CA ALA A 94 9.03 -0.35 1.10
C ALA A 94 8.97 -1.88 1.29
N ILE A 95 9.10 -2.65 0.22
CA ILE A 95 9.18 -4.13 0.26
C ILE A 95 10.40 -4.57 1.08
N VAL A 96 11.58 -4.03 0.79
CA VAL A 96 12.83 -4.34 1.52
C VAL A 96 12.70 -4.01 2.99
N ALA A 97 12.12 -2.86 3.34
CA ALA A 97 11.91 -2.46 4.73
C ALA A 97 11.05 -3.48 5.49
N VAL A 98 9.95 -3.95 4.91
CA VAL A 98 9.09 -4.97 5.53
C VAL A 98 9.80 -6.31 5.60
N ALA A 99 10.58 -6.68 4.58
CA ALA A 99 11.38 -7.90 4.62
C ALA A 99 12.38 -7.88 5.78
N LEU A 100 13.04 -6.75 6.04
CA LEU A 100 13.96 -6.59 7.16
C LEU A 100 13.23 -6.61 8.52
N LEU A 101 12.09 -5.94 8.64
CA LEU A 101 11.28 -5.93 9.86
C LEU A 101 10.78 -7.31 10.25
N TYR A 102 10.41 -8.13 9.27
CA TYR A 102 9.89 -9.48 9.46
C TYR A 102 10.90 -10.57 9.11
N ALA A 103 12.20 -10.24 9.07
CA ALA A 103 13.27 -11.18 8.71
C ALA A 103 13.24 -12.48 9.50
N ARG A 104 12.92 -12.43 10.80
CA ARG A 104 12.80 -13.64 11.64
C ARG A 104 11.68 -14.57 11.15
N ARG A 105 10.53 -14.01 10.74
CA ARG A 105 9.42 -14.81 10.18
C ARG A 105 9.78 -15.39 8.81
N ILE A 106 10.47 -14.61 7.98
CA ILE A 106 10.94 -15.07 6.66
C ILE A 106 11.96 -16.20 6.83
N ILE A 107 12.93 -16.06 7.75
CA ILE A 107 13.89 -17.12 8.05
C ILE A 107 13.17 -18.36 8.56
N ALA A 108 12.20 -18.23 9.48
CA ALA A 108 11.40 -19.36 9.98
C ALA A 108 10.66 -20.07 8.81
N ILE A 109 10.09 -19.32 7.85
CA ILE A 109 9.45 -19.89 6.66
C ILE A 109 10.46 -20.67 5.81
N ILE A 110 11.62 -20.09 5.55
CA ILE A 110 12.70 -20.75 4.77
C ILE A 110 13.14 -22.04 5.47
N LEU A 111 13.45 -21.96 6.77
CA LEU A 111 13.81 -23.14 7.55
C LEU A 111 12.68 -24.18 7.61
N GLY A 112 11.43 -23.71 7.57
CA GLY A 112 10.26 -24.59 7.49
C GLY A 112 10.21 -25.41 6.21
N PHE A 113 10.46 -24.81 5.07
CA PHE A 113 10.53 -25.53 3.79
C PHE A 113 11.76 -26.46 3.68
N LEU A 114 12.83 -26.16 4.43
CA LEU A 114 13.99 -27.03 4.57
C LEU A 114 13.78 -28.15 5.60
N GLY A 115 12.62 -28.20 6.29
CA GLY A 115 12.28 -29.25 7.23
C GLY A 115 12.67 -28.99 8.69
N PHE A 116 13.23 -27.81 9.01
CA PHE A 116 13.74 -27.48 10.36
C PHE A 116 12.73 -26.77 11.26
N ASP A 117 11.68 -26.14 10.67
CA ASP A 117 10.67 -25.39 11.43
C ASP A 117 9.24 -25.71 10.92
N PRO A 118 8.51 -26.63 11.58
CA PRO A 118 7.14 -26.97 11.19
C PRO A 118 6.15 -25.79 11.22
N ALA A 119 6.32 -24.87 12.18
CA ALA A 119 5.47 -23.68 12.29
C ALA A 119 5.75 -22.68 11.15
N GLY A 120 7.02 -22.47 10.82
CA GLY A 120 7.43 -21.69 9.65
C GLY A 120 6.91 -22.27 8.34
N LYS A 121 6.97 -23.62 8.17
CA LYS A 121 6.39 -24.29 6.99
C LYS A 121 4.89 -24.04 6.88
N LYS A 122 4.14 -24.18 7.98
CA LYS A 122 2.70 -23.92 8.00
C LYS A 122 2.37 -22.48 7.60
N LEU A 123 3.10 -21.50 8.17
CA LEU A 123 2.94 -20.08 7.83
C LEU A 123 3.25 -19.83 6.35
N GLY A 124 4.33 -20.39 5.82
CA GLY A 124 4.69 -20.28 4.40
C GLY A 124 3.62 -20.84 3.47
N LEU A 125 3.07 -22.03 3.78
CA LEU A 125 1.97 -22.62 3.03
C LEU A 125 0.70 -21.76 3.08
N ASN A 126 0.40 -21.15 4.23
CA ASN A 126 -0.73 -20.24 4.37
C ASN A 126 -0.56 -18.99 3.52
N ILE A 127 0.65 -18.39 3.47
CA ILE A 127 0.94 -17.25 2.62
C ILE A 127 0.83 -17.60 1.14
N ILE A 128 1.39 -18.73 0.71
CA ILE A 128 1.27 -19.22 -0.67
C ILE A 128 -0.20 -19.45 -1.03
N CYS A 129 -0.98 -20.11 -0.17
CA CYS A 129 -2.41 -20.33 -0.38
C CYS A 129 -3.18 -19.02 -0.56
N ALA A 130 -2.88 -18.00 0.26
CA ALA A 130 -3.50 -16.68 0.14
C ALA A 130 -3.02 -15.89 -1.09
N PHE A 131 -1.81 -16.16 -1.58
CA PHE A 131 -1.26 -15.49 -2.76
C PHE A 131 -1.85 -16.04 -4.08
N ILE A 132 -2.13 -17.35 -4.16
CA ILE A 132 -2.56 -18.02 -5.39
C ILE A 132 -3.72 -17.32 -6.12
N PRO A 133 -4.85 -16.94 -5.47
CA PRO A 133 -5.94 -16.25 -6.18
C PRO A 133 -5.48 -14.98 -6.91
N ALA A 134 -4.68 -14.16 -6.24
CA ALA A 134 -4.16 -12.93 -6.82
C ALA A 134 -3.13 -13.19 -7.93
N ALA A 135 -2.29 -14.22 -7.79
CA ALA A 135 -1.32 -14.61 -8.80
C ALA A 135 -1.98 -15.10 -10.10
N LEU A 136 -3.13 -15.77 -9.99
CA LEU A 136 -3.88 -16.24 -11.15
C LEU A 136 -4.71 -15.14 -11.81
N LEU A 137 -5.39 -14.32 -11.01
CA LEU A 137 -6.31 -13.31 -11.52
C LEU A 137 -5.59 -12.01 -11.96
N GLY A 138 -4.46 -11.66 -11.32
CA GLY A 138 -3.71 -10.44 -11.61
C GLY A 138 -3.36 -10.30 -13.09
N PRO A 139 -2.56 -11.22 -13.67
CA PRO A 139 -2.18 -11.14 -15.07
C PRO A 139 -3.36 -11.23 -16.05
N LEU A 140 -4.47 -11.86 -15.65
CA LEU A 140 -5.67 -11.99 -16.49
C LEU A 140 -6.52 -10.72 -16.52
N LEU A 141 -6.48 -9.92 -15.45
CA LEU A 141 -7.33 -8.76 -15.25
C LEU A 141 -6.56 -7.43 -15.35
N ASP A 142 -5.21 -7.46 -15.43
CA ASP A 142 -4.36 -6.26 -15.38
C ASP A 142 -4.77 -5.22 -16.41
N ASP A 143 -4.85 -5.59 -17.69
CA ASP A 143 -5.22 -4.67 -18.78
C ASP A 143 -6.65 -4.11 -18.61
N TRP A 144 -7.59 -4.94 -18.16
CA TRP A 144 -8.97 -4.54 -17.90
C TRP A 144 -9.08 -3.55 -16.74
N ILE A 145 -8.34 -3.81 -15.67
CA ILE A 145 -8.29 -2.96 -14.49
C ILE A 145 -7.62 -1.63 -14.84
N GLU A 146 -6.50 -1.69 -15.56
CA GLU A 146 -5.77 -0.49 -16.00
C GLU A 146 -6.68 0.41 -16.88
N ALA A 147 -7.39 -0.18 -17.85
CA ALA A 147 -8.24 0.56 -18.76
C ALA A 147 -9.52 1.18 -18.13
N LEU A 148 -10.13 0.48 -17.14
CA LEU A 148 -11.45 0.87 -16.64
C LEU A 148 -11.43 1.51 -15.25
N LEU A 149 -10.46 1.17 -14.42
CA LEU A 149 -10.48 1.51 -13.00
C LEU A 149 -9.32 2.43 -12.57
N PHE A 150 -8.31 2.65 -13.42
CA PHE A 150 -7.24 3.60 -13.15
C PHE A 150 -7.67 5.02 -13.51
N GLY A 151 -8.41 5.65 -12.59
CA GLY A 151 -8.84 7.03 -12.73
C GLY A 151 -9.28 7.62 -11.40
N ALA A 152 -9.34 8.93 -11.29
CA ALA A 152 -9.68 9.61 -10.04
C ALA A 152 -11.07 9.21 -9.52
N ILE A 153 -12.09 9.13 -10.42
CA ILE A 153 -13.46 8.77 -10.02
C ILE A 153 -13.55 7.33 -9.50
N PRO A 154 -13.12 6.27 -10.22
CA PRO A 154 -13.12 4.91 -9.71
C PRO A 154 -12.36 4.77 -8.39
N VAL A 155 -11.19 5.40 -8.26
CA VAL A 155 -10.38 5.38 -7.03
C VAL A 155 -11.10 6.04 -5.86
N GLY A 156 -11.70 7.21 -6.06
CA GLY A 156 -12.48 7.92 -5.03
C GLY A 156 -13.68 7.10 -4.55
N VAL A 157 -14.43 6.48 -5.48
CA VAL A 157 -15.55 5.58 -5.18
C VAL A 157 -15.07 4.35 -4.41
N ALA A 158 -13.98 3.71 -4.84
CA ALA A 158 -13.39 2.54 -4.18
C ALA A 158 -12.89 2.85 -2.75
N LEU A 159 -12.35 4.04 -2.52
CA LEU A 159 -11.99 4.52 -1.19
C LEU A 159 -13.21 4.56 -0.26
N ILE A 160 -14.33 5.13 -0.71
CA ILE A 160 -15.55 5.28 0.08
C ILE A 160 -16.21 3.92 0.33
N ILE A 161 -16.40 3.09 -0.71
CA ILE A 161 -16.98 1.75 -0.57
C ILE A 161 -16.13 0.87 0.36
N GLY A 162 -14.79 0.90 0.18
CA GLY A 162 -13.86 0.18 1.04
C GLY A 162 -13.94 0.65 2.49
N SER A 163 -14.23 1.94 2.73
CA SER A 163 -14.42 2.47 4.09
C SER A 163 -15.64 1.90 4.78
N VAL A 164 -16.74 1.69 4.05
CA VAL A 164 -17.96 1.05 4.59
C VAL A 164 -17.65 -0.39 5.00
N LEU A 165 -16.94 -1.15 4.16
CA LEU A 165 -16.53 -2.51 4.47
C LEU A 165 -15.59 -2.55 5.70
N MET A 166 -14.63 -1.64 5.76
CA MET A 166 -13.69 -1.51 6.89
C MET A 166 -14.44 -1.19 8.20
N TRP A 167 -15.39 -0.25 8.16
CA TRP A 167 -16.23 0.10 9.32
C TRP A 167 -17.03 -1.10 9.81
N TRP A 168 -17.64 -1.84 8.88
CA TRP A 168 -18.42 -3.03 9.24
C TRP A 168 -17.54 -4.13 9.86
N ALA A 169 -16.36 -4.39 9.27
CA ALA A 169 -15.39 -5.35 9.79
C ALA A 169 -14.91 -4.96 11.20
N GLU A 170 -14.59 -3.69 11.42
CA GLU A 170 -14.18 -3.17 12.72
C GLU A 170 -15.30 -3.30 13.76
N LYS A 171 -16.55 -2.97 13.40
CA LYS A 171 -17.71 -3.12 14.28
C LYS A 171 -17.94 -4.58 14.67
N ARG A 172 -17.80 -5.51 13.71
CA ARG A 172 -17.89 -6.95 13.96
C ARG A 172 -16.76 -7.42 14.88
N LYS A 173 -15.52 -6.98 14.62
CA LYS A 173 -14.36 -7.35 15.43
C LYS A 173 -14.51 -6.88 16.88
N LYS A 174 -14.91 -5.63 17.11
CA LYS A 174 -15.18 -5.08 18.45
C LYS A 174 -16.26 -5.89 19.22
N ARG A 175 -17.30 -6.36 18.52
CA ARG A 175 -18.34 -7.20 19.17
C ARG A 175 -17.78 -8.55 19.61
N SER A 176 -16.85 -9.13 18.86
CA SER A 176 -16.25 -10.43 19.20
C SER A 176 -15.17 -10.35 20.28
N GLU A 177 -14.53 -9.20 20.47
CA GLU A 177 -13.49 -8.99 21.47
C GLU A 177 -14.03 -8.74 22.88
N GLY A 178 -15.25 -8.19 23.00
CA GLY A 178 -15.83 -7.81 24.30
C GLY A 178 -15.00 -6.74 25.02
N MET A 179 -14.93 -6.81 26.36
CA MET A 179 -14.18 -5.86 27.19
C MET A 179 -12.69 -6.23 27.39
N ASP A 180 -12.28 -7.39 26.91
CA ASP A 180 -10.96 -7.99 27.26
C ASP A 180 -9.83 -7.74 26.25
N GLY A 181 -10.04 -6.85 25.28
CA GLY A 181 -8.99 -6.41 24.35
C GLY A 181 -8.80 -7.28 23.10
N ASP A 182 -7.63 -7.20 22.47
CA ASP A 182 -7.33 -7.85 21.17
C ASP A 182 -7.23 -9.37 21.29
N ARG A 183 -8.39 -10.03 21.38
CA ARG A 183 -8.52 -11.48 21.34
C ARG A 183 -8.71 -11.98 19.92
N GLY A 184 -8.05 -13.05 19.56
CA GLY A 184 -8.18 -13.68 18.27
C GLY A 184 -7.14 -14.76 18.06
N LYS A 185 -7.28 -15.49 16.96
CA LYS A 185 -6.31 -16.50 16.52
C LYS A 185 -4.92 -15.88 16.33
N SER A 186 -3.90 -16.67 16.61
CA SER A 186 -2.52 -16.39 16.23
C SER A 186 -2.24 -16.81 14.78
N LEU A 187 -1.06 -16.51 14.24
CA LEU A 187 -0.66 -17.00 12.91
C LEU A 187 -0.51 -18.51 12.86
N GLU A 188 -0.13 -19.12 13.98
CA GLU A 188 0.03 -20.56 14.15
C GLU A 188 -1.33 -21.30 14.08
N ASP A 189 -2.44 -20.63 14.45
CA ASP A 189 -3.81 -21.19 14.40
C ASP A 189 -4.47 -21.07 13.03
N LEU A 190 -3.84 -20.36 12.09
CA LEU A 190 -4.42 -20.13 10.76
C LEU A 190 -4.49 -21.44 9.97
N SER A 191 -5.63 -21.70 9.35
CA SER A 191 -5.83 -22.82 8.44
C SER A 191 -5.65 -22.38 6.97
N LEU A 192 -5.41 -23.33 6.07
CA LEU A 192 -5.36 -23.04 4.63
C LEU A 192 -6.68 -22.46 4.10
N LYS A 193 -7.82 -22.90 4.66
CA LYS A 193 -9.14 -22.34 4.31
C LYS A 193 -9.24 -20.86 4.72
N ASP A 194 -8.78 -20.52 5.93
CA ASP A 194 -8.74 -19.13 6.40
C ASP A 194 -7.86 -18.27 5.47
N SER A 195 -6.70 -18.80 5.12
CA SER A 195 -5.74 -18.12 4.22
C SER A 195 -6.30 -17.91 2.83
N LEU A 196 -7.01 -18.89 2.28
CA LEU A 196 -7.69 -18.76 0.98
C LEU A 196 -8.77 -17.65 1.03
N ILE A 197 -9.53 -17.53 2.12
CA ILE A 197 -10.51 -16.46 2.30
C ILE A 197 -9.83 -15.10 2.27
N VAL A 198 -8.70 -14.94 2.97
CA VAL A 198 -7.92 -13.69 2.94
C VAL A 198 -7.41 -13.40 1.52
N GLY A 199 -6.93 -14.43 0.81
CA GLY A 199 -6.47 -14.32 -0.57
C GLY A 199 -7.57 -13.92 -1.56
N LEU A 200 -8.76 -14.47 -1.43
CA LEU A 200 -9.93 -14.06 -2.24
C LEU A 200 -10.33 -12.61 -1.98
N LEU A 201 -10.29 -12.18 -0.72
CA LEU A 201 -10.51 -10.77 -0.39
C LEU A 201 -9.38 -9.86 -0.94
N GLN A 202 -8.14 -10.35 -0.98
CA GLN A 202 -7.03 -9.62 -1.63
C GLN A 202 -7.33 -9.36 -3.12
N CYS A 203 -8.02 -10.26 -3.83
CA CYS A 203 -8.37 -10.02 -5.23
C CYS A 203 -9.27 -8.80 -5.44
N VAL A 204 -10.11 -8.44 -4.47
CA VAL A 204 -10.90 -7.20 -4.51
C VAL A 204 -9.99 -5.97 -4.49
N ALA A 205 -8.82 -6.08 -3.88
CA ALA A 205 -7.84 -4.99 -3.83
C ALA A 205 -7.09 -4.75 -5.15
N MET A 206 -7.32 -5.55 -6.19
CA MET A 206 -6.88 -5.23 -7.56
C MET A 206 -7.61 -3.99 -8.09
N CYS A 207 -8.83 -3.70 -7.60
CA CYS A 207 -9.52 -2.44 -7.87
C CYS A 207 -8.74 -1.28 -7.20
N PRO A 208 -8.15 -0.35 -7.98
CA PRO A 208 -7.41 0.78 -7.45
C PRO A 208 -8.26 1.59 -6.46
N GLY A 209 -7.66 2.07 -5.37
CA GLY A 209 -8.39 2.76 -4.31
C GLY A 209 -8.90 1.86 -3.17
N THR A 210 -9.10 0.55 -3.39
CA THR A 210 -9.57 -0.37 -2.33
C THR A 210 -8.54 -0.56 -1.21
N SER A 211 -7.25 -0.54 -1.51
CA SER A 211 -6.12 -0.86 -0.64
C SER A 211 -5.93 -2.36 -0.37
N ARG A 212 -4.82 -2.91 -0.82
CA ARG A 212 -4.43 -4.30 -0.59
C ARG A 212 -4.30 -4.61 0.91
N SER A 213 -3.60 -3.76 1.66
CA SER A 213 -3.43 -3.92 3.11
C SER A 213 -4.77 -3.86 3.86
N MET A 214 -5.69 -2.98 3.45
CA MET A 214 -7.04 -2.93 4.01
C MET A 214 -7.78 -4.25 3.82
N MET A 215 -7.83 -4.75 2.58
CA MET A 215 -8.59 -5.98 2.27
C MET A 215 -8.03 -7.20 2.99
N THR A 216 -6.71 -7.32 3.10
CA THR A 216 -6.06 -8.45 3.79
C THR A 216 -6.17 -8.36 5.31
N ILE A 217 -6.11 -7.15 5.92
CA ILE A 217 -6.36 -6.96 7.35
C ILE A 217 -7.83 -7.26 7.68
N VAL A 218 -8.77 -6.75 6.89
CA VAL A 218 -10.21 -7.06 7.03
C VAL A 218 -10.45 -8.56 6.86
N GLY A 219 -9.81 -9.20 5.89
CA GLY A 219 -9.84 -10.65 5.71
C GLY A 219 -9.37 -11.39 6.95
N GLY A 220 -8.27 -10.94 7.56
CA GLY A 220 -7.78 -11.47 8.83
C GLY A 220 -8.81 -11.36 9.96
N TYR A 221 -9.53 -10.23 10.05
CA TYR A 221 -10.61 -10.07 11.03
C TYR A 221 -11.76 -11.05 10.78
N PHE A 222 -12.12 -11.30 9.52
CA PHE A 222 -13.23 -12.23 9.19
C PHE A 222 -12.91 -13.69 9.53
N VAL A 223 -11.66 -14.09 9.39
CA VAL A 223 -11.23 -15.45 9.76
C VAL A 223 -10.86 -15.59 11.25
N GLY A 224 -11.00 -14.50 12.02
CA GLY A 224 -10.83 -14.49 13.47
C GLY A 224 -9.42 -14.26 13.97
N LEU A 225 -8.48 -13.79 13.14
CA LEU A 225 -7.15 -13.36 13.61
C LEU A 225 -7.27 -12.17 14.57
N SER A 226 -6.33 -12.06 15.52
CA SER A 226 -6.18 -10.85 16.31
C SER A 226 -5.78 -9.66 15.43
N ARG A 227 -5.95 -8.42 15.91
CA ARG A 227 -5.59 -7.20 15.16
C ARG A 227 -4.12 -7.20 14.74
N LYS A 228 -3.26 -7.57 15.68
CA LYS A 228 -1.83 -7.70 15.47
C LYS A 228 -1.52 -8.73 14.38
N HIS A 229 -2.06 -9.93 14.50
CA HIS A 229 -1.77 -11.02 13.57
C HIS A 229 -2.42 -10.80 12.18
N SER A 230 -3.55 -10.09 12.11
CA SER A 230 -4.13 -9.67 10.83
C SER A 230 -3.22 -8.71 10.07
N ALA A 231 -2.62 -7.73 10.77
CA ALA A 231 -1.63 -6.84 10.17
C ALA A 231 -0.35 -7.57 9.77
N GLU A 232 0.18 -8.42 10.66
CA GLU A 232 1.38 -9.21 10.42
C GLU A 232 1.21 -10.14 9.20
N PHE A 233 0.09 -10.86 9.10
CA PHE A 233 -0.22 -11.70 7.94
C PHE A 233 -0.36 -10.87 6.65
N SER A 234 -1.03 -9.73 6.74
CA SER A 234 -1.18 -8.79 5.62
C SER A 234 0.18 -8.31 5.08
N PHE A 235 1.14 -8.01 5.95
CA PHE A 235 2.46 -7.54 5.55
C PHE A 235 3.28 -8.66 4.90
N LEU A 236 3.27 -9.87 5.48
CA LEU A 236 3.96 -11.03 4.91
C LEU A 236 3.36 -11.45 3.56
N LEU A 237 2.03 -11.44 3.43
CA LEU A 237 1.36 -11.68 2.16
C LEU A 237 1.66 -10.58 1.15
N GLY A 238 1.65 -9.32 1.60
CA GLY A 238 2.00 -8.16 0.79
C GLY A 238 3.41 -8.22 0.24
N LEU A 239 4.37 -8.68 1.03
CA LEU A 239 5.75 -8.87 0.58
C LEU A 239 5.79 -9.78 -0.67
N VAL A 240 5.11 -10.92 -0.63
CA VAL A 240 5.06 -11.85 -1.75
C VAL A 240 4.31 -11.27 -2.94
N THR A 241 3.14 -10.68 -2.68
CA THR A 241 2.28 -10.15 -3.74
C THR A 241 2.92 -8.97 -4.47
N LEU A 242 3.49 -8.01 -3.73
CA LEU A 242 4.12 -6.83 -4.34
C LEU A 242 5.40 -7.20 -5.07
N THR A 243 6.21 -8.12 -4.52
CA THR A 243 7.42 -8.60 -5.20
C THR A 243 7.05 -9.30 -6.51
N ALA A 244 6.00 -10.14 -6.52
CA ALA A 244 5.54 -10.81 -7.73
C ALA A 244 4.98 -9.81 -8.75
N ALA A 245 4.18 -8.82 -8.32
CA ALA A 245 3.62 -7.79 -9.20
C ALA A 245 4.72 -6.90 -9.80
N ALA A 246 5.68 -6.45 -8.99
CA ALA A 246 6.83 -5.69 -9.46
C ALA A 246 7.67 -6.50 -10.47
N GLY A 247 7.96 -7.76 -10.15
CA GLY A 247 8.66 -8.68 -11.06
C GLY A 247 7.93 -8.89 -12.39
N TYR A 248 6.61 -9.04 -12.35
CA TYR A 248 5.78 -9.17 -13.55
C TYR A 248 5.88 -7.91 -14.43
N LYS A 249 5.74 -6.70 -13.85
CA LYS A 249 5.85 -5.43 -14.59
C LYS A 249 7.27 -5.23 -15.14
N VAL A 250 8.31 -5.61 -14.41
CA VAL A 250 9.70 -5.55 -14.92
C VAL A 250 9.90 -6.49 -16.12
N VAL A 251 9.34 -7.69 -16.09
CA VAL A 251 9.46 -8.65 -17.20
C VAL A 251 8.67 -8.21 -18.43
N THR A 252 7.49 -7.63 -18.23
CA THR A 252 6.58 -7.26 -19.34
C THR A 252 6.86 -5.89 -19.93
N LYS A 253 7.30 -4.93 -19.12
CA LYS A 253 7.50 -3.52 -19.53
C LYS A 253 8.92 -3.00 -19.27
N GLY A 254 9.88 -3.85 -18.86
CA GLY A 254 11.16 -3.46 -18.27
C GLY A 254 12.10 -2.66 -19.15
N THR A 255 12.07 -2.81 -20.48
CA THR A 255 12.91 -2.02 -21.39
C THR A 255 12.50 -0.54 -21.44
N THR A 256 11.21 -0.25 -21.32
CA THR A 256 10.65 1.11 -21.31
C THR A 256 10.85 1.78 -19.95
N LEU A 257 10.87 0.97 -18.88
CA LEU A 257 10.94 1.43 -17.49
C LEU A 257 12.25 2.13 -17.13
N LEU A 258 13.39 1.72 -17.72
CA LEU A 258 14.72 2.18 -17.30
C LEU A 258 15.32 3.24 -18.22
N GLN A 259 14.74 3.50 -19.40
CA GLN A 259 15.35 4.38 -20.40
C GLN A 259 15.25 5.87 -20.06
N ASN A 260 14.27 6.26 -19.22
CA ASN A 260 13.98 7.66 -18.93
C ASN A 260 14.11 8.02 -17.42
N LEU A 261 14.66 7.13 -16.60
CA LEU A 261 14.81 7.35 -15.17
C LEU A 261 16.28 7.54 -14.79
N GLU A 262 16.57 8.61 -14.08
CA GLU A 262 17.88 8.79 -13.47
C GLU A 262 18.06 7.88 -12.25
N VAL A 263 19.18 7.17 -12.20
CA VAL A 263 19.49 6.20 -11.14
C VAL A 263 19.62 6.86 -9.77
N GLY A 264 20.15 8.08 -9.70
CA GLY A 264 20.34 8.81 -8.44
C GLY A 264 19.02 9.09 -7.70
N PRO A 265 18.08 9.87 -8.27
CA PRO A 265 16.76 10.11 -7.68
C PRO A 265 15.98 8.83 -7.43
N MET A 266 16.08 7.84 -8.31
CA MET A 266 15.40 6.55 -8.18
C MET A 266 15.85 5.79 -6.91
N LEU A 267 17.15 5.64 -6.70
CA LEU A 267 17.68 4.98 -5.51
C LEU A 267 17.37 5.79 -4.24
N PHE A 268 17.46 7.11 -4.32
CA PHE A 268 17.11 7.99 -3.21
C PHE A 268 15.65 7.82 -2.80
N GLY A 269 14.72 7.83 -3.76
CA GLY A 269 13.30 7.57 -3.51
C GLY A 269 13.05 6.21 -2.87
N CYS A 270 13.73 5.14 -3.32
CA CYS A 270 13.67 3.81 -2.70
C CYS A 270 14.14 3.84 -1.23
N VAL A 271 15.22 4.53 -0.92
CA VAL A 271 15.73 4.63 0.47
C VAL A 271 14.73 5.36 1.36
N ILE A 272 14.17 6.47 0.88
CA ILE A 272 13.15 7.24 1.60
C ILE A 272 11.89 6.41 1.79
N ALA A 273 11.40 5.70 0.76
CA ALA A 273 10.25 4.81 0.86
C ALA A 273 10.48 3.69 1.87
N GLY A 274 11.67 3.08 1.86
CA GLY A 274 12.04 2.04 2.83
C GLY A 274 12.03 2.55 4.27
N PHE A 275 12.66 3.70 4.52
CA PHE A 275 12.69 4.30 5.86
C PHE A 275 11.28 4.68 6.35
N SER A 276 10.49 5.32 5.50
CA SER A 276 9.11 5.73 5.80
C SER A 276 8.21 4.51 6.05
N ALA A 277 8.34 3.44 5.25
CA ALA A 277 7.61 2.18 5.42
C ALA A 277 7.97 1.51 6.74
N ALA A 278 9.26 1.45 7.11
CA ALA A 278 9.69 0.85 8.37
C ALA A 278 9.05 1.54 9.58
N LEU A 279 9.01 2.87 9.59
CA LEU A 279 8.37 3.65 10.65
C LEU A 279 6.85 3.42 10.67
N SER A 280 6.21 3.49 9.52
CA SER A 280 4.75 3.35 9.36
C SER A 280 4.25 1.98 9.79
N VAL A 281 4.91 0.91 9.37
CA VAL A 281 4.56 -0.48 9.71
C VAL A 281 4.71 -0.73 11.22
N ARG A 282 5.81 -0.29 11.82
CA ARG A 282 6.01 -0.41 13.27
C ARG A 282 4.94 0.33 14.06
N TRP A 283 4.63 1.56 13.64
CA TRP A 283 3.57 2.37 14.25
C TRP A 283 2.20 1.71 14.08
N LEU A 284 1.87 1.23 12.87
CA LEU A 284 0.56 0.67 12.56
C LEU A 284 0.20 -0.52 13.44
N VAL A 285 1.13 -1.46 13.65
CA VAL A 285 0.88 -2.63 14.52
C VAL A 285 0.49 -2.19 15.93
N GLY A 286 1.25 -1.27 16.53
CA GLY A 286 0.95 -0.74 17.85
C GLY A 286 -0.35 0.08 17.89
N PHE A 287 -0.67 0.77 16.81
CA PHE A 287 -1.90 1.56 16.70
C PHE A 287 -3.14 0.67 16.57
N LEU A 288 -3.11 -0.33 15.68
CA LEU A 288 -4.25 -1.23 15.45
C LEU A 288 -4.66 -2.00 16.71
N THR A 289 -3.68 -2.46 17.50
CA THR A 289 -3.97 -3.19 18.75
C THR A 289 -4.72 -2.34 19.76
N ARG A 290 -4.52 -1.02 19.77
CA ARG A 290 -5.14 -0.09 20.74
C ARG A 290 -6.40 0.58 20.22
N HIS A 291 -6.45 0.94 18.95
CA HIS A 291 -7.48 1.82 18.39
C HIS A 291 -8.31 1.17 17.27
N GLY A 292 -7.81 0.06 16.69
CA GLY A 292 -8.45 -0.60 15.55
C GLY A 292 -8.41 0.26 14.27
N LEU A 293 -9.35 -0.02 13.36
CA LEU A 293 -9.39 0.58 12.02
C LEU A 293 -10.20 1.89 11.94
N SER A 294 -10.88 2.30 13.01
CA SER A 294 -11.88 3.39 12.96
C SER A 294 -11.32 4.72 12.44
N LEU A 295 -10.05 5.06 12.75
CA LEU A 295 -9.42 6.28 12.25
C LEU A 295 -9.26 6.23 10.72
N PHE A 296 -8.82 5.09 10.20
CA PHE A 296 -8.58 4.91 8.78
C PHE A 296 -9.88 4.93 7.95
N VAL A 297 -11.01 4.51 8.55
CA VAL A 297 -12.35 4.65 7.93
C VAL A 297 -12.62 6.11 7.60
N TRP A 298 -12.53 7.00 8.57
CA TRP A 298 -12.80 8.42 8.36
C TRP A 298 -11.79 9.07 7.41
N TYR A 299 -10.51 8.72 7.56
CA TYR A 299 -9.47 9.20 6.67
C TYR A 299 -9.78 8.90 5.20
N ARG A 300 -10.15 7.65 4.89
CA ARG A 300 -10.49 7.21 3.53
C ARG A 300 -11.74 7.87 2.97
N VAL A 301 -12.76 8.08 3.82
CA VAL A 301 -13.98 8.81 3.40
C VAL A 301 -13.62 10.24 3.00
N ILE A 302 -12.82 10.94 3.82
CA ILE A 302 -12.40 12.31 3.53
C ILE A 302 -11.54 12.35 2.26
N LEU A 303 -10.54 11.47 2.14
CA LEU A 303 -9.70 11.38 0.95
C LEU A 303 -10.51 11.09 -0.32
N GLY A 304 -11.42 10.11 -0.25
CA GLY A 304 -12.29 9.77 -1.37
C GLY A 304 -13.21 10.92 -1.79
N ALA A 305 -13.76 11.67 -0.81
CA ALA A 305 -14.55 12.86 -1.09
C ALA A 305 -13.72 13.96 -1.75
N ILE A 306 -12.49 14.22 -1.28
CA ILE A 306 -11.57 15.19 -1.89
C ILE A 306 -11.28 14.81 -3.34
N ILE A 307 -10.93 13.54 -3.61
CA ILE A 307 -10.64 13.05 -4.97
C ILE A 307 -11.87 13.24 -5.88
N LEU A 308 -13.09 12.90 -5.41
CA LEU A 308 -14.30 13.02 -6.22
C LEU A 308 -14.67 14.48 -6.48
N ILE A 309 -14.51 15.37 -5.52
CA ILE A 309 -14.73 16.81 -5.70
C ILE A 309 -13.72 17.35 -6.72
N TYR A 310 -12.45 17.02 -6.58
CA TYR A 310 -11.41 17.43 -7.51
C TYR A 310 -11.75 16.95 -8.94
N ALA A 311 -12.04 15.65 -9.12
CA ALA A 311 -12.37 15.08 -10.41
C ALA A 311 -13.67 15.63 -11.05
N SER A 312 -14.58 16.20 -10.26
CA SER A 312 -15.81 16.82 -10.77
C SER A 312 -15.63 18.28 -11.16
N SER A 313 -14.49 18.88 -10.85
CA SER A 313 -14.19 20.30 -11.11
C SER A 313 -13.50 20.52 -12.47
N PHE A 314 -13.14 19.45 -13.14
CA PHE A 314 -12.57 19.39 -14.49
C PHE A 314 -13.40 18.49 -15.39
#